data_4f83f690d0a69331d64566a4a0c12607
#
_entry.id   4f83f690d0a69331d64566a4a0c12607
#
_cell.length_a   1.000
_cell.length_b   1.000
_cell.length_c   1.000
_cell.angle_alpha   90.00
_cell.angle_beta   90.00
_cell.angle_gamma   90.00
#
_symmetry.space_group_name_H-M   'P 1'
#
loop_
_entity.id
_entity.type
_entity.pdbx_description
1 polymer ?
#
loop_
_entity_poly.entity_id
_entity_poly.type
_entity_poly.pdbx_seq_one_letter_code
_entity_poly.pdbx_strand_id
1 'polypeptide(L)'
;MSGNSTIRALMQPVSDGVRAYFAPVNRTTETPSAFDPAAVGLFNLNSPPAPWIDTGWVDNFMRTAQTKVEALRIGPDAAVNRQLRTNRGAAVELEFREWGKLQMALACGAQHMNVLADASGTTGGVAEAAAVALQPGSTVQELMLGTAVAGFAVGDIVAVDLDYQQQTGYVGTGIAGAYIPSPPPLTYQPDYIRRITFNVGRVVAVTADSLQLDAPLLGGVPANTASVQKVAAFVDREGGNFFQEWSALFVLPETSAGRICFYYPRLQGAGSPREGALKLADPWRATTLYAAFEATACQDASDGETVYCYRVYFPPSRATLY
;
A
#
# COMPACT_ATOMS: atom_id res chain seq x y z
N MET A 1 -3.20 16.63 57.89
CA MET A 1 -3.08 16.93 56.46
C MET A 1 -2.82 15.63 55.74
N SER A 2 -3.85 15.06 55.11
CA SER A 2 -3.78 13.80 54.41
C SER A 2 -3.22 14.09 53.02
N GLY A 3 -1.96 13.74 52.80
CA GLY A 3 -1.34 13.85 51.49
C GLY A 3 -2.00 12.86 50.52
N ASN A 4 -2.82 13.35 49.64
CA ASN A 4 -3.28 12.58 48.47
C ASN A 4 -2.06 12.30 47.59
N SER A 5 -1.42 11.16 47.78
CA SER A 5 -0.50 10.65 46.80
C SER A 5 -1.35 10.20 45.59
N THR A 6 -1.44 11.04 44.61
CA THR A 6 -2.03 10.66 43.32
C THR A 6 -1.17 9.54 42.74
N ILE A 7 -1.62 8.31 42.90
CA ILE A 7 -0.98 7.16 42.22
C ILE A 7 -1.09 7.42 40.72
N ARG A 8 0.04 7.69 40.08
CA ARG A 8 0.10 7.76 38.64
C ARG A 8 -0.36 6.42 38.10
N ALA A 9 -1.48 6.40 37.39
CA ALA A 9 -1.86 5.24 36.63
C ALA A 9 -0.83 5.11 35.49
N LEU A 10 0.09 4.15 35.64
CA LEU A 10 0.98 3.77 34.55
C LEU A 10 0.12 3.18 33.43
N MET A 11 0.08 3.85 32.30
CA MET A 11 -0.58 3.31 31.13
C MET A 11 0.33 2.26 30.49
N GLN A 12 -0.14 1.02 30.47
CA GLN A 12 0.36 0.01 29.56
C GLN A 12 -0.63 -0.08 28.41
N PRO A 13 -0.25 0.38 27.20
CA PRO A 13 -1.11 0.22 26.05
C PRO A 13 -1.25 -1.29 25.75
N VAL A 14 -2.48 -1.78 25.84
CA VAL A 14 -2.85 -3.14 25.45
C VAL A 14 -3.63 -3.04 24.17
N SER A 15 -3.14 -3.70 23.14
CA SER A 15 -3.78 -3.75 21.82
C SER A 15 -4.02 -5.18 21.41
N ASP A 16 -5.18 -5.44 20.78
CA ASP A 16 -5.54 -6.74 20.24
C ASP A 16 -4.86 -7.04 18.88
N GLY A 17 -4.12 -6.08 18.36
CA GLY A 17 -3.42 -6.19 17.08
C GLY A 17 -3.05 -4.82 16.51
N VAL A 18 -2.49 -4.85 15.31
CA VAL A 18 -2.14 -3.65 14.54
C VAL A 18 -2.96 -3.66 13.26
N ARG A 19 -3.58 -2.52 12.94
CA ARG A 19 -4.25 -2.34 11.66
C ARG A 19 -3.38 -1.50 10.75
N ALA A 20 -3.22 -1.93 9.50
CA ALA A 20 -2.31 -1.32 8.56
C ALA A 20 -3.06 -0.65 7.42
N TYR A 21 -2.62 0.56 7.08
CA TYR A 21 -3.14 1.35 5.98
C TYR A 21 -1.99 1.80 5.11
N PHE A 22 -2.19 1.72 3.80
CA PHE A 22 -1.21 2.16 2.83
C PHE A 22 -1.83 3.19 1.87
N ALA A 23 -1.01 4.14 1.44
CA ALA A 23 -1.40 5.13 0.45
C ALA A 23 -0.25 5.34 -0.54
N PRO A 24 -0.56 5.63 -1.83
CA PRO A 24 0.48 5.83 -2.83
C PRO A 24 1.32 7.06 -2.54
N VAL A 25 2.61 6.99 -2.83
CA VAL A 25 3.51 8.14 -2.89
C VAL A 25 3.56 8.64 -4.33
N ASN A 26 3.50 9.96 -4.52
CA ASN A 26 3.78 10.54 -5.84
C ASN A 26 5.27 10.47 -6.12
N ARG A 27 5.68 9.60 -7.02
CA ARG A 27 7.09 9.35 -7.32
C ARG A 27 7.79 10.47 -8.06
N THR A 28 7.07 11.26 -8.83
CA THR A 28 7.65 12.39 -9.57
C THR A 28 8.06 13.53 -8.64
N THR A 29 7.21 13.83 -7.68
CA THR A 29 7.43 14.92 -6.70
C THR A 29 7.96 14.42 -5.37
N GLU A 30 8.08 13.10 -5.21
CA GLU A 30 8.44 12.42 -3.96
C GLU A 30 7.53 12.80 -2.77
N THR A 31 6.29 13.17 -3.08
CA THR A 31 5.33 13.66 -2.09
C THR A 31 4.55 12.49 -1.49
N PRO A 32 4.65 12.28 -0.18
CA PRO A 32 3.88 11.25 0.52
C PRO A 32 2.41 11.65 0.66
N SER A 33 1.55 10.66 0.87
CA SER A 33 0.18 10.88 1.33
C SER A 33 0.20 11.30 2.79
N ALA A 34 -0.30 12.49 3.09
CA ALA A 34 -0.25 13.04 4.44
C ALA A 34 -1.22 12.32 5.40
N PHE A 35 -0.79 12.18 6.64
CA PHE A 35 -1.65 11.84 7.77
C PHE A 35 -1.62 13.02 8.75
N ASP A 36 -2.76 13.68 8.91
CA ASP A 36 -2.91 14.78 9.86
C ASP A 36 -3.51 14.27 11.18
N PRO A 37 -2.72 14.18 12.25
CA PRO A 37 -3.23 13.74 13.56
C PRO A 37 -4.22 14.73 14.18
N ALA A 38 -4.25 16.00 13.78
CA ALA A 38 -5.24 16.96 14.25
C ALA A 38 -6.63 16.69 13.63
N ALA A 39 -6.65 16.10 12.44
CA ALA A 39 -7.88 15.71 11.74
C ALA A 39 -8.32 14.26 12.07
N VAL A 40 -7.96 13.76 13.23
CA VAL A 40 -8.20 12.36 13.65
C VAL A 40 -9.66 11.93 13.57
N GLY A 41 -10.59 12.83 13.79
CA GLY A 41 -12.03 12.57 13.64
C GLY A 41 -12.44 12.22 12.20
N LEU A 42 -11.61 12.55 11.21
CA LEU A 42 -11.82 12.24 9.80
C LEU A 42 -11.20 10.90 9.39
N PHE A 43 -10.28 10.35 10.18
CA PHE A 43 -9.66 9.05 9.90
C PHE A 43 -10.45 7.93 10.56
N ASN A 44 -11.46 7.45 9.86
CA ASN A 44 -12.24 6.30 10.29
C ASN A 44 -11.50 5.01 9.98
N LEU A 45 -11.22 4.20 11.00
CA LEU A 45 -10.55 2.91 10.86
C LEU A 45 -11.28 1.91 9.96
N ASN A 46 -12.58 2.01 9.84
CA ASN A 46 -13.39 1.13 9.00
C ASN A 46 -13.65 1.69 7.60
N SER A 47 -13.40 2.98 7.40
CA SER A 47 -13.55 3.67 6.13
C SER A 47 -12.52 4.80 6.07
N PRO A 48 -11.25 4.47 5.79
CA PRO A 48 -10.20 5.48 5.72
C PRO A 48 -10.47 6.47 4.61
N PRO A 49 -10.13 7.76 4.80
CA PRO A 49 -10.27 8.73 3.73
C PRO A 49 -9.31 8.42 2.57
N ALA A 50 -9.74 8.68 1.33
CA ALA A 50 -8.84 8.58 0.19
C ALA A 50 -7.61 9.49 0.39
N PRO A 51 -6.41 9.09 -0.01
CA PRO A 51 -6.06 7.90 -0.79
C PRO A 51 -5.66 6.66 0.05
N TRP A 52 -5.95 6.64 1.35
CA TRP A 52 -5.60 5.55 2.24
C TRP A 52 -6.41 4.29 1.95
N ILE A 53 -5.74 3.16 1.90
CA ILE A 53 -6.30 1.83 1.64
C ILE A 53 -6.12 0.99 2.90
N ASP A 54 -7.20 0.44 3.41
CA ASP A 54 -7.16 -0.49 4.53
C ASP A 54 -6.70 -1.86 4.05
N THR A 55 -5.60 -2.35 4.59
CA THR A 55 -5.06 -3.68 4.30
C THR A 55 -5.44 -4.72 5.35
N GLY A 56 -6.24 -4.32 6.33
CA GLY A 56 -6.69 -5.19 7.41
C GLY A 56 -5.74 -5.23 8.61
N TRP A 57 -5.95 -6.26 9.43
CA TRP A 57 -5.14 -6.52 10.61
C TRP A 57 -3.86 -7.26 10.23
N VAL A 58 -2.78 -6.96 10.96
CA VAL A 58 -1.50 -7.61 10.79
C VAL A 58 -1.01 -8.22 12.10
N ASP A 59 -0.27 -9.30 11.97
CA ASP A 59 0.40 -10.01 13.07
C ASP A 59 1.91 -9.73 13.03
N ASN A 60 2.60 -10.10 14.09
CA ASN A 60 4.06 -10.03 14.21
C ASN A 60 4.64 -8.65 13.83
N PHE A 61 3.85 -7.60 14.06
CA PHE A 61 4.27 -6.23 13.76
C PHE A 61 5.50 -5.86 14.58
N MET A 62 6.60 -5.64 13.92
CA MET A 62 7.85 -5.20 14.52
C MET A 62 8.37 -3.97 13.79
N ARG A 63 8.81 -3.00 14.55
CA ARG A 63 9.47 -1.81 14.03
C ARG A 63 10.82 -1.62 14.68
N THR A 64 11.80 -1.29 13.88
CA THR A 64 13.14 -0.93 14.34
C THR A 64 13.47 0.49 13.89
N ALA A 65 14.13 1.24 14.76
CA ALA A 65 14.70 2.54 14.42
C ALA A 65 16.15 2.53 14.88
N GLN A 66 17.07 2.77 13.98
CA GLN A 66 18.49 2.78 14.26
C GLN A 66 19.04 4.19 14.14
N THR A 67 19.83 4.59 15.12
CA THR A 67 20.56 5.85 15.08
C THR A 67 21.96 5.61 15.61
N LYS A 68 22.95 5.81 14.76
CA LYS A 68 24.34 5.83 15.21
C LYS A 68 24.68 7.25 15.69
N VAL A 69 25.21 7.34 16.89
CA VAL A 69 25.64 8.61 17.48
C VAL A 69 27.17 8.61 17.57
N GLU A 70 27.79 9.63 17.01
CA GLU A 70 29.21 9.88 17.12
C GLU A 70 29.49 11.12 17.97
N ALA A 71 30.40 10.99 18.89
CA ALA A 71 30.79 12.08 19.78
C ALA A 71 31.95 12.86 19.14
N LEU A 72 31.75 14.14 18.88
CA LEU A 72 32.83 15.05 18.53
C LEU A 72 33.58 15.43 19.80
N ARG A 73 34.84 15.05 19.85
CA ARG A 73 35.73 15.32 20.98
C ARG A 73 36.69 16.43 20.61
N ILE A 74 36.78 17.45 21.43
CA ILE A 74 37.62 18.63 21.18
C ILE A 74 38.42 18.94 22.46
N GLY A 75 39.63 19.40 22.24
CA GLY A 75 40.55 19.81 23.32
C GLY A 75 41.49 18.68 23.78
N PRO A 76 42.51 19.03 24.60
CA PRO A 76 43.54 18.10 25.05
C PRO A 76 42.99 16.95 25.90
N ASP A 77 41.87 17.17 26.61
CA ASP A 77 41.25 16.16 27.47
C ASP A 77 40.26 15.28 26.70
N ALA A 78 40.16 15.42 25.38
CA ALA A 78 39.21 14.68 24.51
C ALA A 78 37.76 14.69 25.06
N ALA A 79 37.35 15.79 25.68
CA ALA A 79 36.01 15.94 26.20
C ALA A 79 34.97 15.91 25.08
N VAL A 80 33.81 15.30 25.34
CA VAL A 80 32.69 15.28 24.41
C VAL A 80 32.09 16.67 24.34
N ASN A 81 32.31 17.37 23.22
CA ASN A 81 31.76 18.70 22.99
C ASN A 81 30.39 18.65 22.34
N ARG A 82 30.18 17.71 21.41
CA ARG A 82 28.93 17.60 20.68
C ARG A 82 28.70 16.13 20.26
N GLN A 83 27.44 15.73 20.22
CA GLN A 83 27.01 14.47 19.62
C GLN A 83 26.39 14.72 18.25
N LEU A 84 26.80 13.94 17.28
CA LEU A 84 26.26 13.95 15.92
C LEU A 84 25.56 12.62 15.62
N ARG A 85 24.41 12.67 15.05
CA ARG A 85 23.71 11.49 14.53
C ARG A 85 24.15 11.23 13.11
N THR A 86 24.89 10.15 12.87
CA THR A 86 25.55 9.91 11.58
C THR A 86 24.84 8.88 10.72
N ASN A 87 24.14 7.92 11.31
CA ASN A 87 23.37 6.94 10.57
C ASN A 87 21.97 6.84 11.17
N ARG A 88 20.97 6.95 10.32
CA ARG A 88 19.56 6.85 10.70
C ARG A 88 18.88 5.90 9.73
N GLY A 89 18.07 5.01 10.23
CA GLY A 89 17.25 4.11 9.44
C GLY A 89 16.06 3.63 10.26
N ALA A 90 15.03 3.23 9.60
CA ALA A 90 13.89 2.60 10.23
C ALA A 90 13.35 1.49 9.31
N ALA A 91 12.93 0.40 9.90
CA ALA A 91 12.35 -0.73 9.20
C ALA A 91 11.07 -1.19 9.89
N VAL A 92 10.20 -1.81 9.12
CA VAL A 92 8.94 -2.41 9.59
C VAL A 92 8.83 -3.81 9.02
N GLU A 93 8.45 -4.75 9.88
CA GLU A 93 8.14 -6.12 9.50
C GLU A 93 6.76 -6.49 10.03
N LEU A 94 6.02 -7.27 9.27
CA LEU A 94 4.67 -7.70 9.64
C LEU A 94 4.25 -8.95 8.85
N GLU A 95 3.17 -9.58 9.32
CA GLU A 95 2.46 -10.63 8.58
C GLU A 95 1.01 -10.21 8.35
N PHE A 96 0.54 -10.29 7.11
CA PHE A 96 -0.85 -10.03 6.77
C PHE A 96 -1.74 -11.20 7.22
N ARG A 97 -2.83 -10.92 7.94
CA ARG A 97 -3.84 -11.93 8.31
C ARG A 97 -4.71 -12.33 7.12
N GLU A 98 -5.00 -11.38 6.28
CA GLU A 98 -5.75 -11.56 5.05
C GLU A 98 -4.88 -11.08 3.90
N TRP A 99 -4.98 -11.72 2.76
CA TRP A 99 -4.19 -11.27 1.63
C TRP A 99 -4.93 -11.42 0.30
N GLY A 100 -4.71 -10.43 -0.51
CA GLY A 100 -5.21 -10.28 -1.87
C GLY A 100 -4.15 -9.62 -2.71
N LYS A 101 -4.57 -9.03 -3.81
CA LYS A 101 -3.68 -8.37 -4.77
C LYS A 101 -2.74 -7.33 -4.13
N LEU A 102 -3.28 -6.46 -3.27
CA LEU A 102 -2.49 -5.39 -2.65
C LEU A 102 -1.46 -5.94 -1.67
N GLN A 103 -1.87 -6.85 -0.79
CA GLN A 103 -0.97 -7.45 0.20
C GLN A 103 0.15 -8.24 -0.48
N MET A 104 -0.15 -8.99 -1.56
CA MET A 104 0.88 -9.67 -2.39
C MET A 104 1.88 -8.65 -2.94
N ALA A 105 1.39 -7.60 -3.58
CA ALA A 105 2.25 -6.58 -4.15
C ALA A 105 3.10 -5.86 -3.09
N LEU A 106 2.53 -5.55 -1.92
CA LEU A 106 3.25 -4.95 -0.79
C LEU A 106 4.35 -5.88 -0.26
N ALA A 107 4.07 -7.17 -0.12
CA ALA A 107 5.05 -8.15 0.34
C ALA A 107 6.20 -8.32 -0.66
N CYS A 108 5.90 -8.39 -1.95
CA CYS A 108 6.90 -8.43 -3.01
C CYS A 108 7.76 -7.16 -3.04
N GLY A 109 7.13 -6.00 -2.84
CA GLY A 109 7.82 -4.70 -2.86
C GLY A 109 8.40 -4.28 -4.21
N ALA A 110 8.33 -5.16 -5.21
CA ALA A 110 8.87 -4.98 -6.55
C ALA A 110 7.73 -4.73 -7.56
N GLN A 111 7.94 -5.11 -8.80
CA GLN A 111 6.96 -4.90 -9.87
C GLN A 111 5.81 -5.90 -9.77
N HIS A 112 4.59 -5.39 -9.59
CA HIS A 112 3.34 -6.15 -9.66
C HIS A 112 2.63 -5.87 -10.99
N MET A 113 2.19 -6.92 -11.68
CA MET A 113 1.65 -6.80 -13.03
C MET A 113 0.28 -7.47 -13.15
N ASN A 114 -0.56 -6.94 -14.02
CA ASN A 114 -1.79 -7.58 -14.46
C ASN A 114 -1.47 -8.52 -15.63
N VAL A 115 -1.86 -9.79 -15.54
CA VAL A 115 -1.82 -10.73 -16.66
C VAL A 115 -3.15 -10.61 -17.39
N LEU A 116 -3.12 -10.13 -18.62
CA LEU A 116 -4.33 -9.86 -19.37
C LEU A 116 -4.87 -11.14 -20.02
N ALA A 117 -6.18 -11.24 -20.11
CA ALA A 117 -6.83 -12.32 -20.83
C ALA A 117 -6.63 -12.16 -22.33
N ASP A 118 -6.51 -13.26 -23.05
CA ASP A 118 -6.49 -13.25 -24.51
C ASP A 118 -7.90 -13.13 -25.12
N ALA A 119 -7.97 -13.03 -26.45
CA ALA A 119 -9.22 -12.87 -27.17
C ALA A 119 -10.17 -14.07 -27.03
N SER A 120 -9.64 -15.24 -26.70
CA SER A 120 -10.43 -16.47 -26.49
C SER A 120 -10.81 -16.68 -25.00
N GLY A 121 -10.37 -15.78 -24.11
CA GLY A 121 -10.59 -15.89 -22.67
C GLY A 121 -9.65 -16.88 -21.98
N THR A 122 -8.63 -17.37 -22.69
CA THR A 122 -7.55 -18.17 -22.12
C THR A 122 -6.32 -17.31 -21.84
N THR A 123 -5.52 -17.70 -20.88
CA THR A 123 -4.24 -17.04 -20.62
C THR A 123 -3.19 -17.48 -21.61
N GLY A 124 -2.32 -16.58 -22.01
CA GLY A 124 -1.16 -16.89 -22.83
C GLY A 124 -1.39 -16.83 -24.33
N GLY A 125 -2.42 -16.16 -24.76
CA GLY A 125 -2.68 -15.95 -26.19
C GLY A 125 -1.67 -15.03 -26.86
N VAL A 126 -1.40 -15.32 -28.12
CA VAL A 126 -0.59 -14.45 -28.98
C VAL A 126 -1.39 -13.20 -29.41
N ALA A 127 -2.71 -13.27 -29.35
CA ALA A 127 -3.62 -12.18 -29.65
C ALA A 127 -4.27 -11.71 -28.33
N GLU A 128 -3.98 -10.51 -27.95
CA GLU A 128 -4.63 -9.84 -26.85
C GLU A 128 -6.13 -9.68 -27.14
N ALA A 129 -6.95 -9.86 -26.13
CA ALA A 129 -8.33 -9.40 -26.24
C ALA A 129 -8.29 -7.90 -26.53
N ALA A 130 -9.02 -7.46 -27.52
CA ALA A 130 -9.06 -6.04 -27.88
C ALA A 130 -9.50 -5.23 -26.65
N ALA A 131 -8.71 -4.25 -26.28
CA ALA A 131 -9.07 -3.30 -25.23
C ALA A 131 -10.33 -2.55 -25.66
N VAL A 132 -11.31 -2.45 -24.75
CA VAL A 132 -12.59 -1.79 -25.01
C VAL A 132 -12.52 -0.36 -24.53
N ALA A 133 -12.70 0.61 -25.42
CA ALA A 133 -12.68 2.01 -25.07
C ALA A 133 -13.84 2.38 -24.13
N LEU A 134 -13.55 3.16 -23.11
CA LEU A 134 -14.56 3.75 -22.23
C LEU A 134 -15.39 4.80 -23.00
N GLN A 135 -16.64 4.91 -22.60
CA GLN A 135 -17.52 5.97 -23.07
C GLN A 135 -17.67 7.08 -22.01
N PRO A 136 -18.06 8.28 -22.44
CA PRO A 136 -18.35 9.38 -21.51
C PRO A 136 -19.40 8.99 -20.47
N GLY A 137 -19.24 9.49 -19.26
CA GLY A 137 -20.14 9.19 -18.13
C GLY A 137 -19.65 8.08 -17.21
N SER A 138 -18.50 7.47 -17.53
CA SER A 138 -17.85 6.52 -16.60
C SER A 138 -17.46 7.20 -15.29
N THR A 139 -17.63 6.47 -14.20
CA THR A 139 -17.28 6.89 -12.84
C THR A 139 -16.20 5.99 -12.26
N VAL A 140 -15.83 6.20 -11.01
CA VAL A 140 -14.86 5.33 -10.31
C VAL A 140 -15.36 3.90 -10.11
N GLN A 141 -16.68 3.65 -10.23
CA GLN A 141 -17.28 2.35 -9.92
C GLN A 141 -18.23 1.86 -11.03
N GLU A 142 -18.54 2.70 -12.00
CA GLU A 142 -19.36 2.35 -13.15
C GLU A 142 -18.63 2.69 -14.44
N LEU A 143 -18.41 1.69 -15.29
CA LEU A 143 -17.69 1.81 -16.55
C LEU A 143 -18.65 1.74 -17.72
N MET A 144 -18.83 2.84 -18.42
CA MET A 144 -19.68 2.92 -19.63
C MET A 144 -18.95 2.35 -20.83
N LEU A 145 -19.49 1.31 -21.46
CA LEU A 145 -18.90 0.61 -22.61
C LEU A 145 -19.86 0.51 -23.81
N GLY A 146 -21.13 0.91 -23.64
CA GLY A 146 -22.16 0.71 -24.65
C GLY A 146 -22.34 -0.79 -24.98
N THR A 147 -22.55 -1.11 -26.24
CA THR A 147 -22.79 -2.51 -26.64
C THR A 147 -21.62 -3.46 -26.40
N ALA A 148 -20.42 -2.95 -26.15
CA ALA A 148 -19.24 -3.77 -25.88
C ALA A 148 -19.28 -4.48 -24.51
N VAL A 149 -20.23 -4.14 -23.64
CA VAL A 149 -20.50 -4.87 -22.37
C VAL A 149 -20.76 -6.35 -22.61
N ALA A 150 -21.26 -6.75 -23.79
CA ALA A 150 -21.51 -8.15 -24.13
C ALA A 150 -20.25 -9.04 -24.06
N GLY A 151 -19.06 -8.45 -24.10
CA GLY A 151 -17.79 -9.15 -23.91
C GLY A 151 -17.47 -9.49 -22.45
N PHE A 152 -18.24 -9.01 -21.47
CA PHE A 152 -17.95 -9.13 -20.04
C PHE A 152 -19.04 -9.88 -19.31
N ALA A 153 -18.68 -10.48 -18.17
CA ALA A 153 -19.58 -11.20 -17.29
C ALA A 153 -19.38 -10.81 -15.82
N VAL A 154 -20.39 -11.03 -15.00
CA VAL A 154 -20.28 -10.91 -13.56
C VAL A 154 -19.20 -11.87 -13.04
N GLY A 155 -18.30 -11.37 -12.21
CA GLY A 155 -17.14 -12.10 -11.71
C GLY A 155 -15.84 -11.82 -12.47
N ASP A 156 -15.91 -11.28 -13.70
CA ASP A 156 -14.71 -10.86 -14.42
C ASP A 156 -13.93 -9.83 -13.62
N ILE A 157 -12.61 -9.91 -13.69
CA ILE A 157 -11.72 -8.87 -13.21
C ILE A 157 -11.32 -8.02 -14.42
N VAL A 158 -11.42 -6.72 -14.26
CA VAL A 158 -11.09 -5.77 -15.33
C VAL A 158 -10.08 -4.74 -14.83
N ALA A 159 -9.16 -4.38 -15.70
CA ALA A 159 -8.24 -3.28 -15.49
C ALA A 159 -8.59 -2.12 -16.42
N VAL A 160 -8.34 -0.90 -15.97
CA VAL A 160 -8.69 0.32 -16.70
C VAL A 160 -7.46 1.21 -16.82
N ASP A 161 -7.00 1.45 -18.06
CA ASP A 161 -5.86 2.34 -18.29
C ASP A 161 -5.90 2.98 -19.68
N LEU A 162 -4.96 3.89 -19.91
CA LEU A 162 -4.77 4.62 -21.16
C LEU A 162 -3.95 3.83 -22.20
N ASP A 163 -3.08 2.92 -21.75
CA ASP A 163 -1.95 2.40 -22.55
C ASP A 163 -2.06 0.91 -22.90
N TYR A 164 -3.25 0.31 -22.88
CA TYR A 164 -3.39 -1.14 -23.12
C TYR A 164 -2.97 -1.63 -24.50
N GLN A 165 -2.79 -0.76 -25.44
CA GLN A 165 -2.42 -1.14 -26.82
C GLN A 165 -0.91 -1.40 -27.01
N GLN A 166 -0.09 -1.20 -25.98
CA GLN A 166 1.37 -1.29 -26.07
C GLN A 166 1.96 -2.19 -24.98
N GLN A 167 1.49 -3.41 -24.92
CA GLN A 167 2.05 -4.40 -23.99
C GLN A 167 3.43 -4.83 -24.46
N THR A 168 4.38 -4.84 -23.54
CA THR A 168 5.78 -5.14 -23.85
C THR A 168 6.37 -6.28 -23.05
N GLY A 169 5.59 -6.89 -22.13
CA GLY A 169 6.08 -7.90 -21.21
C GLY A 169 5.44 -9.26 -21.37
N TYR A 170 6.20 -10.29 -21.00
CA TYR A 170 5.75 -11.67 -20.92
C TYR A 170 6.09 -12.23 -19.54
N VAL A 171 5.27 -13.19 -19.07
CA VAL A 171 5.53 -13.89 -17.83
C VAL A 171 6.41 -15.11 -18.12
N GLY A 172 7.52 -15.22 -17.41
CA GLY A 172 8.41 -16.36 -17.51
C GLY A 172 8.93 -16.63 -18.94
N THR A 173 8.54 -17.75 -19.54
CA THR A 173 9.00 -18.18 -20.87
C THR A 173 8.24 -17.55 -22.03
N GLY A 174 7.38 -16.59 -21.77
CA GLY A 174 6.88 -15.73 -22.81
C GLY A 174 5.59 -16.15 -23.52
N ILE A 175 4.71 -16.87 -22.84
CA ILE A 175 3.41 -17.25 -23.43
C ILE A 175 2.23 -16.46 -22.86
N ALA A 176 2.35 -15.87 -21.67
CA ALA A 176 1.31 -15.05 -21.07
C ALA A 176 1.67 -13.57 -21.20
N GLY A 177 0.79 -12.78 -21.80
CA GLY A 177 0.96 -11.33 -21.87
C GLY A 177 0.78 -10.70 -20.48
N ALA A 178 1.76 -9.93 -20.04
CA ALA A 178 1.66 -9.12 -18.84
C ALA A 178 1.62 -7.65 -19.23
N TYR A 179 0.78 -6.88 -18.53
CA TYR A 179 0.71 -5.45 -18.76
C TYR A 179 1.93 -4.76 -18.14
N ILE A 180 2.82 -4.32 -19.00
CA ILE A 180 3.95 -3.45 -18.67
C ILE A 180 3.82 -2.24 -19.59
N PRO A 181 3.66 -1.02 -19.04
CA PRO A 181 3.56 0.18 -19.87
C PRO A 181 4.83 0.36 -20.70
N SER A 182 4.65 0.63 -21.96
CA SER A 182 5.74 0.96 -22.89
C SER A 182 6.24 2.38 -22.63
N PRO A 183 7.46 2.73 -23.09
CA PRO A 183 8.26 3.84 -22.53
C PRO A 183 7.43 5.02 -22.04
N PRO A 184 7.85 5.68 -20.96
CA PRO A 184 9.13 5.55 -20.26
C PRO A 184 9.21 4.34 -19.33
N PRO A 185 10.43 3.95 -18.87
CA PRO A 185 10.59 2.88 -17.90
C PRO A 185 9.71 3.07 -16.66
N LEU A 186 9.28 1.98 -16.05
CA LEU A 186 8.38 1.99 -14.88
C LEU A 186 8.85 2.88 -13.72
N THR A 187 10.16 3.01 -13.55
CA THR A 187 10.76 3.88 -12.54
C THR A 187 10.38 5.35 -12.69
N TYR A 188 9.98 5.76 -13.88
CA TYR A 188 9.55 7.13 -14.17
C TYR A 188 8.03 7.28 -14.31
N GLN A 189 7.25 6.23 -14.07
CA GLN A 189 5.78 6.30 -14.09
C GLN A 189 5.26 6.81 -12.73
N PRO A 190 4.82 8.07 -12.62
CA PRO A 190 4.40 8.65 -11.36
C PRO A 190 3.17 7.96 -10.77
N ASP A 191 2.28 7.53 -11.62
CA ASP A 191 1.00 6.91 -11.24
C ASP A 191 1.03 5.38 -11.35
N TYR A 192 2.22 4.77 -11.45
CA TYR A 192 2.35 3.33 -11.66
C TYR A 192 1.50 2.52 -10.67
N ILE A 193 1.58 2.83 -9.38
CA ILE A 193 0.84 2.12 -8.36
C ILE A 193 -0.66 2.39 -8.48
N ARG A 194 -1.07 3.66 -8.49
CA ARG A 194 -2.48 4.03 -8.50
C ARG A 194 -3.19 3.62 -9.78
N ARG A 195 -2.66 4.06 -10.92
CA ARG A 195 -3.32 3.96 -12.21
C ARG A 195 -3.05 2.61 -12.88
N ILE A 196 -1.80 2.21 -12.95
CA ILE A 196 -1.38 1.08 -13.77
C ILE A 196 -1.57 -0.25 -13.04
N THR A 197 -1.06 -0.34 -11.82
CA THR A 197 -1.06 -1.61 -11.10
C THR A 197 -2.40 -1.92 -10.43
N PHE A 198 -3.02 -0.93 -9.80
CA PHE A 198 -4.18 -1.14 -8.93
C PHE A 198 -5.49 -0.52 -9.42
N ASN A 199 -5.53 -0.03 -10.65
CA ASN A 199 -6.79 0.44 -11.24
C ASN A 199 -7.59 -0.75 -11.80
N VAL A 200 -7.96 -1.65 -10.92
CA VAL A 200 -8.56 -2.96 -11.20
C VAL A 200 -9.81 -3.12 -10.33
N GLY A 201 -10.88 -3.66 -10.89
CA GLY A 201 -12.11 -3.97 -10.17
C GLY A 201 -12.71 -5.30 -10.62
N ARG A 202 -13.51 -5.89 -9.75
CA ARG A 202 -14.34 -7.05 -10.08
C ARG A 202 -15.71 -6.58 -10.55
N VAL A 203 -16.19 -7.13 -11.64
CA VAL A 203 -17.54 -6.87 -12.15
C VAL A 203 -18.57 -7.56 -11.26
N VAL A 204 -19.46 -6.80 -10.67
CA VAL A 204 -20.57 -7.29 -9.83
C VAL A 204 -21.92 -7.23 -10.54
N ALA A 205 -22.07 -6.37 -11.54
CA ALA A 205 -23.24 -6.33 -12.40
C ALA A 205 -22.86 -5.88 -13.81
N VAL A 206 -23.59 -6.39 -14.78
CA VAL A 206 -23.50 -5.98 -16.19
C VAL A 206 -24.90 -5.46 -16.58
N THR A 207 -24.95 -4.22 -17.04
CA THR A 207 -26.19 -3.59 -17.56
C THR A 207 -26.23 -3.66 -19.09
N ALA A 208 -27.13 -2.93 -19.71
CA ALA A 208 -27.20 -2.85 -21.17
C ALA A 208 -25.98 -2.13 -21.79
N ASP A 209 -25.33 -1.25 -21.04
CA ASP A 209 -24.29 -0.33 -21.52
C ASP A 209 -23.15 -0.07 -20.54
N SER A 210 -23.20 -0.64 -19.32
CA SER A 210 -22.18 -0.42 -18.29
C SER A 210 -21.82 -1.66 -17.50
N LEU A 211 -20.63 -1.61 -16.87
CA LEU A 211 -20.15 -2.55 -15.85
C LEU A 211 -20.14 -1.86 -14.50
N GLN A 212 -20.70 -2.52 -13.49
CA GLN A 212 -20.60 -2.10 -12.09
C GLN A 212 -19.46 -2.86 -11.41
N LEU A 213 -18.59 -2.14 -10.70
CA LEU A 213 -17.46 -2.71 -9.96
C LEU A 213 -17.79 -2.88 -8.47
N ASP A 214 -17.17 -3.85 -7.85
CA ASP A 214 -17.29 -4.14 -6.40
C ASP A 214 -16.73 -3.02 -5.52
N ALA A 215 -15.71 -2.30 -5.99
CA ALA A 215 -15.07 -1.20 -5.29
C ALA A 215 -14.66 -0.06 -6.23
N PRO A 216 -14.51 1.16 -5.72
CA PRO A 216 -14.00 2.28 -6.52
C PRO A 216 -12.58 2.02 -7.04
N LEU A 217 -12.33 2.42 -8.29
CA LEU A 217 -11.00 2.39 -8.87
C LEU A 217 -10.04 3.31 -8.11
N LEU A 218 -8.88 2.81 -7.74
CA LEU A 218 -7.87 3.58 -6.99
C LEU A 218 -7.27 4.73 -7.80
N GLY A 219 -7.28 4.63 -9.13
CA GLY A 219 -6.85 5.70 -10.04
C GLY A 219 -7.79 6.90 -10.09
N GLY A 220 -8.95 6.82 -9.44
CA GLY A 220 -10.00 7.84 -9.52
C GLY A 220 -10.88 7.66 -10.76
N VAL A 221 -11.60 8.70 -11.14
CA VAL A 221 -12.45 8.68 -12.36
C VAL A 221 -11.56 8.47 -13.58
N PRO A 222 -11.81 7.41 -14.38
CA PRO A 222 -10.98 7.14 -15.54
C PRO A 222 -11.18 8.21 -16.61
N ALA A 223 -10.12 8.50 -17.36
CA ALA A 223 -10.21 9.41 -18.50
C ALA A 223 -11.09 8.78 -19.59
N ASN A 224 -11.83 9.60 -20.36
CA ASN A 224 -12.66 9.12 -21.47
C ASN A 224 -11.85 8.44 -22.59
N THR A 225 -10.53 8.59 -22.60
CA THR A 225 -9.62 7.92 -23.53
C THR A 225 -9.07 6.61 -22.99
N ALA A 226 -9.41 6.24 -21.75
CA ALA A 226 -9.00 4.99 -21.17
C ALA A 226 -9.75 3.81 -21.80
N SER A 227 -9.15 2.64 -21.69
CA SER A 227 -9.71 1.38 -22.16
C SER A 227 -9.83 0.38 -21.02
N VAL A 228 -10.71 -0.58 -21.17
CA VAL A 228 -10.96 -1.68 -20.23
C VAL A 228 -10.47 -2.97 -20.85
N GLN A 229 -9.74 -3.75 -20.05
CA GLN A 229 -9.22 -5.07 -20.44
C GLN A 229 -9.53 -6.09 -19.34
N LYS A 230 -9.87 -7.33 -19.74
CA LYS A 230 -9.98 -8.43 -18.78
C LYS A 230 -8.62 -8.84 -18.23
N VAL A 231 -8.60 -9.14 -16.94
CA VAL A 231 -7.42 -9.66 -16.24
C VAL A 231 -7.66 -11.12 -15.90
N ALA A 232 -6.73 -11.97 -16.33
CA ALA A 232 -6.78 -13.40 -16.06
C ALA A 232 -6.08 -13.79 -14.75
N ALA A 233 -5.01 -13.07 -14.39
CA ALA A 233 -4.20 -13.32 -13.21
C ALA A 233 -3.40 -12.10 -12.81
N PHE A 234 -2.71 -12.20 -11.68
CA PHE A 234 -1.70 -11.23 -11.23
C PHE A 234 -0.37 -11.93 -11.08
N VAL A 235 0.72 -11.19 -11.28
CA VAL A 235 2.07 -11.72 -11.16
C VAL A 235 2.99 -10.69 -10.54
N ASP A 236 3.83 -11.14 -9.61
CA ASP A 236 4.91 -10.37 -9.02
C ASP A 236 6.23 -10.73 -9.71
N ARG A 237 7.03 -9.72 -10.04
CA ARG A 237 8.38 -9.91 -10.55
C ARG A 237 9.36 -9.57 -9.42
N GLU A 238 9.82 -10.59 -8.72
CA GLU A 238 10.80 -10.44 -7.67
C GLU A 238 12.22 -10.21 -8.24
N GLY A 239 13.07 -9.53 -7.47
CA GLY A 239 14.47 -9.31 -7.80
C GLY A 239 14.73 -8.28 -8.92
N GLY A 240 13.75 -7.50 -9.32
CA GLY A 240 13.92 -6.38 -10.25
C GLY A 240 14.49 -5.13 -9.56
N ASN A 241 14.92 -4.15 -10.37
CA ASN A 241 15.40 -2.85 -9.85
C ASN A 241 14.30 -1.86 -9.52
N PHE A 242 13.04 -2.24 -9.68
CA PHE A 242 11.90 -1.38 -9.39
C PHE A 242 11.43 -1.62 -7.96
N PHE A 243 11.33 -0.54 -7.18
CA PHE A 243 10.77 -0.56 -5.84
C PHE A 243 9.44 0.19 -5.82
N GLN A 244 8.44 -0.44 -5.23
CA GLN A 244 7.21 0.26 -4.87
C GLN A 244 7.48 1.15 -3.67
N GLU A 245 6.83 2.31 -3.65
CA GLU A 245 6.94 3.26 -2.56
C GLU A 245 5.56 3.67 -2.06
N TRP A 246 5.36 3.57 -0.76
CA TRP A 246 4.08 3.79 -0.10
C TRP A 246 4.22 4.70 1.11
N SER A 247 3.22 5.51 1.37
CA SER A 247 2.98 6.04 2.70
C SER A 247 2.25 4.96 3.52
N ALA A 248 2.61 4.77 4.77
CA ALA A 248 1.98 3.76 5.61
C ALA A 248 1.60 4.31 6.98
N LEU A 249 0.46 3.84 7.48
CA LEU A 249 -0.03 4.16 8.81
C LEU A 249 -0.38 2.85 9.52
N PHE A 250 0.29 2.60 10.63
CA PHE A 250 0.03 1.46 11.51
C PHE A 250 -0.63 1.95 12.77
N VAL A 251 -1.82 1.43 13.06
CA VAL A 251 -2.65 1.87 14.18
C VAL A 251 -2.80 0.73 15.17
N LEU A 252 -2.39 0.98 16.40
CA LEU A 252 -2.59 0.11 17.54
C LEU A 252 -3.74 0.72 18.38
N PRO A 253 -4.96 0.21 18.25
CA PRO A 253 -6.04 0.63 19.13
C PRO A 253 -5.81 0.07 20.53
N GLU A 254 -5.97 0.93 21.54
CA GLU A 254 -5.91 0.51 22.93
C GLU A 254 -7.30 0.10 23.44
N THR A 255 -7.35 -0.84 24.37
CA THR A 255 -8.59 -1.27 25.04
C THR A 255 -9.29 -0.14 25.79
N SER A 256 -8.56 0.91 26.18
CA SER A 256 -9.05 2.09 26.87
C SER A 256 -9.54 3.23 25.95
N ALA A 257 -9.75 2.95 24.67
CA ALA A 257 -10.13 3.90 23.62
C ALA A 257 -9.04 4.91 23.21
N GLY A 258 -7.81 4.76 23.69
CA GLY A 258 -6.63 5.42 23.15
C GLY A 258 -6.17 4.75 21.87
N ARG A 259 -5.19 5.34 21.20
CA ARG A 259 -4.51 4.71 20.07
C ARG A 259 -3.09 5.23 19.90
N ILE A 260 -2.23 4.36 19.42
CA ILE A 260 -0.87 4.71 19.00
C ILE A 260 -0.82 4.54 17.47
N CYS A 261 -0.34 5.56 16.79
CA CYS A 261 -0.17 5.53 15.35
C CYS A 261 1.31 5.69 15.01
N PHE A 262 1.79 4.87 14.08
CA PHE A 262 3.09 5.02 13.46
C PHE A 262 2.87 5.40 12.00
N TYR A 263 3.14 6.65 11.67
CA TYR A 263 3.05 7.15 10.30
C TYR A 263 4.44 7.19 9.68
N TYR A 264 4.58 6.43 8.61
CA TYR A 264 5.77 6.43 7.76
C TYR A 264 5.43 7.17 6.46
N PRO A 265 5.99 8.35 6.23
CA PRO A 265 5.75 9.09 4.98
C PRO A 265 6.14 8.29 3.75
N ARG A 266 7.27 7.59 3.80
CA ARG A 266 7.82 6.84 2.67
C ARG A 266 8.37 5.50 3.14
N LEU A 267 7.79 4.40 2.65
CA LEU A 267 8.26 3.03 2.84
C LEU A 267 8.49 2.36 1.50
N GLN A 268 9.58 1.65 1.37
CA GLN A 268 9.88 0.79 0.23
C GLN A 268 9.93 -0.67 0.69
N GLY A 269 9.42 -1.58 -0.13
CA GLY A 269 9.53 -3.01 0.15
C GLY A 269 10.99 -3.44 0.20
N ALA A 270 11.37 -4.18 1.23
CA ALA A 270 12.74 -4.69 1.41
C ALA A 270 13.05 -5.90 0.52
N GLY A 271 12.13 -6.32 -0.35
CA GLY A 271 12.34 -7.36 -1.35
C GLY A 271 12.61 -8.76 -0.80
N SER A 272 12.04 -9.08 0.35
CA SER A 272 12.18 -10.40 0.98
C SER A 272 10.82 -11.00 1.32
N PRO A 273 9.95 -11.21 0.33
CA PRO A 273 8.66 -11.83 0.58
C PRO A 273 8.87 -13.25 1.11
N ARG A 274 8.04 -13.64 2.05
CA ARG A 274 8.02 -14.99 2.59
C ARG A 274 6.59 -15.43 2.81
N GLU A 275 6.23 -16.56 2.22
CA GLU A 275 4.98 -17.23 2.52
C GLU A 275 5.24 -18.35 3.51
N GLY A 276 4.42 -18.41 4.53
CA GLY A 276 4.45 -19.44 5.54
C GLY A 276 3.15 -20.23 5.55
N ALA A 277 3.14 -21.37 6.20
CA ALA A 277 1.95 -22.14 6.44
C ALA A 277 1.67 -22.20 7.95
N LEU A 278 0.58 -21.56 8.37
CA LEU A 278 0.06 -21.69 9.72
C LEU A 278 -0.82 -22.93 9.81
N LYS A 279 -0.48 -23.84 10.71
CA LYS A 279 -1.33 -25.01 10.98
C LYS A 279 -2.59 -24.56 11.74
N LEU A 280 -3.74 -24.79 11.14
CA LEU A 280 -5.03 -24.66 11.81
C LEU A 280 -5.43 -25.98 12.49
N ALA A 281 -6.65 -26.44 12.35
CA ALA A 281 -7.06 -27.80 12.71
C ALA A 281 -6.82 -28.74 11.54
N ASP A 282 -6.29 -29.94 11.79
CA ASP A 282 -6.06 -30.91 10.70
C ASP A 282 -7.37 -31.18 9.92
N PRO A 283 -7.31 -31.20 8.58
CA PRO A 283 -6.12 -31.08 7.70
C PRO A 283 -5.78 -29.64 7.27
N TRP A 284 -6.40 -28.63 7.85
CA TRP A 284 -6.39 -27.26 7.38
C TRP A 284 -5.07 -26.53 7.64
N ARG A 285 -4.67 -25.73 6.68
CA ARG A 285 -3.53 -24.80 6.75
C ARG A 285 -3.98 -23.44 6.24
N ALA A 286 -3.53 -22.36 6.88
CA ALA A 286 -3.60 -21.02 6.33
C ALA A 286 -2.22 -20.63 5.80
N THR A 287 -2.15 -19.96 4.67
CA THR A 287 -0.92 -19.36 4.18
C THR A 287 -0.77 -17.98 4.82
N THR A 288 0.35 -17.73 5.44
CA THR A 288 0.72 -16.40 5.97
C THR A 288 1.60 -15.69 4.95
N LEU A 289 1.45 -14.39 4.86
CA LEU A 289 2.20 -13.53 3.95
C LEU A 289 2.99 -12.51 4.77
N TYR A 290 4.30 -12.67 4.78
CA TYR A 290 5.24 -11.77 5.44
C TYR A 290 5.64 -10.63 4.53
N ALA A 291 5.74 -9.44 5.08
CA ALA A 291 6.23 -8.25 4.40
C ALA A 291 7.26 -7.52 5.25
N ALA A 292 8.31 -7.03 4.62
CA ALA A 292 9.34 -6.22 5.22
C ALA A 292 9.53 -4.93 4.41
N PHE A 293 9.70 -3.84 5.13
CA PHE A 293 9.82 -2.50 4.54
C PHE A 293 10.97 -1.73 5.17
N GLU A 294 11.64 -0.94 4.36
CA GLU A 294 12.60 0.06 4.78
C GLU A 294 12.01 1.47 4.63
N ALA A 295 12.19 2.30 5.63
CA ALA A 295 11.75 3.68 5.57
C ALA A 295 12.76 4.54 4.82
N THR A 296 12.28 5.24 3.81
CA THR A 296 13.06 6.24 3.07
C THR A 296 12.92 7.59 3.76
N ALA A 297 14.01 8.35 3.77
CA ALA A 297 14.04 9.68 4.35
C ALA A 297 13.03 10.62 3.68
N CYS A 298 12.30 11.37 4.49
CA CYS A 298 11.41 12.43 4.05
C CYS A 298 11.79 13.72 4.79
N GLN A 299 11.73 14.85 4.11
CA GLN A 299 11.89 16.13 4.77
C GLN A 299 10.54 16.60 5.31
N ASP A 300 10.51 16.98 6.59
CA ASP A 300 9.35 17.66 7.17
C ASP A 300 9.23 19.05 6.57
N ALA A 301 8.07 19.35 5.99
CA ALA A 301 7.85 20.63 5.32
C ALA A 301 7.82 21.82 6.29
N SER A 302 7.65 21.59 7.58
CA SER A 302 7.55 22.63 8.60
C SER A 302 8.91 23.19 9.02
N ASP A 303 9.96 22.36 9.06
CA ASP A 303 11.27 22.75 9.59
C ASP A 303 12.45 22.21 8.76
N GLY A 304 12.18 21.38 7.72
CA GLY A 304 13.20 20.79 6.88
C GLY A 304 13.98 19.63 7.52
N GLU A 305 13.58 19.18 8.71
CA GLU A 305 14.23 18.06 9.37
C GLU A 305 13.97 16.74 8.62
N THR A 306 14.95 15.85 8.65
CA THR A 306 14.83 14.53 8.04
C THR A 306 14.08 13.58 8.97
N VAL A 307 12.96 13.07 8.52
CA VAL A 307 12.07 12.19 9.27
C VAL A 307 11.89 10.86 8.54
N TYR A 308 11.78 9.78 9.30
CA TYR A 308 11.44 8.43 8.82
C TYR A 308 10.09 7.95 9.30
N CYS A 309 9.70 8.38 10.51
CA CYS A 309 8.44 7.97 11.14
C CYS A 309 7.98 9.01 12.14
N TYR A 310 6.71 9.32 12.10
CA TYR A 310 6.03 10.05 13.19
C TYR A 310 5.30 9.05 14.07
N ARG A 311 5.51 9.16 15.36
CA ARG A 311 4.75 8.40 16.35
C ARG A 311 3.75 9.32 17.02
N VAL A 312 2.48 9.03 16.84
CA VAL A 312 1.37 9.83 17.36
C VAL A 312 0.64 9.03 18.41
N TYR A 313 0.37 9.63 19.54
CA TYR A 313 -0.38 9.05 20.61
C TYR A 313 -1.66 9.86 20.88
N PHE A 314 -2.79 9.19 20.79
CA PHE A 314 -4.10 9.74 21.12
C PHE A 314 -4.51 9.20 22.48
N PRO A 315 -4.37 9.98 23.57
CA PRO A 315 -4.68 9.49 24.90
C PRO A 315 -6.17 9.25 25.06
N PRO A 316 -6.57 8.23 25.83
CA PRO A 316 -7.97 8.07 26.19
C PRO A 316 -8.44 9.26 27.02
N SER A 317 -9.74 9.58 26.93
CA SER A 317 -10.32 10.80 27.55
C SER A 317 -10.18 10.89 29.09
N ARG A 318 -9.78 9.80 29.74
CA ARG A 318 -9.60 9.72 31.20
C ARG A 318 -8.16 9.44 31.63
N ALA A 319 -7.21 9.49 30.71
CA ALA A 319 -5.81 9.27 31.05
C ALA A 319 -5.19 10.49 31.73
N THR A 320 -4.45 10.25 32.81
CA THR A 320 -3.54 11.24 33.38
C THR A 320 -2.27 11.28 32.52
N LEU A 321 -1.90 12.45 32.03
CA LEU A 321 -0.73 12.60 31.15
C LEU A 321 0.59 12.73 31.91
N TYR A 322 0.54 13.02 33.23
CA TYR A 322 1.71 13.27 34.07
C TYR A 322 1.61 12.52 35.41
#